data_6acb555937462edee5a3e0865900e3c0
#
_entry.id   6acb555937462edee5a3e0865900e3c0
#
_cell.length_a   1.000
_cell.length_b   1.000
_cell.length_c   1.000
_cell.angle_alpha   90.00
_cell.angle_beta   90.00
_cell.angle_gamma   90.00
#
_symmetry.space_group_name_H-M   'P 1'
#
loop_
_entity.id
_entity.type
_entity.pdbx_description
1 polymer ?
#
loop_
_entity_poly.entity_id
_entity_poly.type
_entity_poly.pdbx_seq_one_letter_code
_entity_poly.pdbx_strand_id
1 'polypeptide(L)'
;ALEGLSQLLRTVEVVRKGLNPTLDIQGVVLTMYDRRNNLSDQVADEVRAVLGAKVYNTVIPRNVRLSEAPSFGKPALLYDYRCPGSEAYIRLASELLQRERNRR
;
A
#
# COMPACT_ATOMS: atom_id res chain seq x y z
N ALA A 1 -2.81 -5.62 13.34
CA ALA A 1 -2.46 -5.36 11.94
C ALA A 1 -1.87 -6.58 11.27
N LEU A 2 -0.93 -7.25 11.93
CA LEU A 2 -0.27 -8.44 11.35
C LEU A 2 -1.20 -9.64 11.27
N GLU A 3 -2.12 -9.77 12.21
CA GLU A 3 -3.12 -10.83 12.17
C GLU A 3 -4.03 -10.70 10.96
N GLY A 4 -4.49 -9.48 10.66
CA GLY A 4 -5.29 -9.22 9.47
C GLY A 4 -4.53 -9.52 8.19
N LEU A 5 -3.25 -9.18 8.14
CA LEU A 5 -2.40 -9.50 7.00
C LEU A 5 -2.29 -11.02 6.80
N SER A 6 -2.07 -11.76 7.88
CA SER A 6 -1.99 -13.22 7.81
C SER A 6 -3.26 -13.84 7.26
N GLN A 7 -4.42 -13.33 7.69
CA GLN A 7 -5.71 -13.80 7.19
C GLN A 7 -5.90 -13.49 5.71
N LEU A 8 -5.48 -12.29 5.28
CA LEU A 8 -5.56 -11.91 3.88
C LEU A 8 -4.69 -12.81 3.01
N LEU A 9 -3.47 -13.10 3.46
CA LEU A 9 -2.56 -13.98 2.72
C LEU A 9 -3.14 -15.39 2.58
N ARG A 10 -3.81 -15.90 3.61
CA ARG A 10 -4.52 -17.20 3.52
C ARG A 10 -5.65 -17.16 2.52
N THR A 11 -6.40 -16.07 2.49
CA THR A 11 -7.50 -15.88 1.52
C THR A 11 -6.94 -15.89 0.10
N VAL A 12 -5.83 -15.22 -0.14
CA VAL A 12 -5.17 -15.20 -1.45
C VAL A 12 -4.80 -16.63 -1.87
N GLU A 13 -4.24 -17.42 -0.95
CA GLU A 13 -3.87 -18.81 -1.23
C GLU A 13 -5.10 -19.68 -1.57
N VAL A 14 -6.19 -19.50 -0.83
CA VAL A 14 -7.44 -20.24 -1.10
C VAL A 14 -7.97 -19.92 -2.49
N VAL A 15 -7.99 -18.64 -2.86
CA VAL A 15 -8.44 -18.20 -4.19
C VAL A 15 -7.52 -18.75 -5.27
N ARG A 16 -6.21 -18.70 -5.04
CA ARG A 16 -5.23 -19.20 -6.00
C ARG A 16 -5.43 -20.69 -6.28
N LYS A 17 -5.63 -21.48 -5.25
CA LYS A 17 -5.78 -22.93 -5.39
C LYS A 17 -7.10 -23.33 -6.02
N GLY A 18 -8.18 -22.62 -5.70
CA GLY A 18 -9.51 -23.03 -6.12
C GLY A 18 -10.04 -22.33 -7.37
N LEU A 19 -9.79 -21.03 -7.52
CA LEU A 19 -10.46 -20.22 -8.52
C LEU A 19 -9.51 -19.58 -9.54
N ASN A 20 -8.32 -19.20 -9.13
CA ASN A 20 -7.41 -18.46 -10.00
C ASN A 20 -5.96 -18.84 -9.73
N PRO A 21 -5.43 -19.87 -10.43
CA PRO A 21 -4.07 -20.34 -10.20
C PRO A 21 -2.97 -19.31 -10.50
N THR A 22 -3.27 -18.30 -11.30
CA THR A 22 -2.30 -17.26 -11.68
C THR A 22 -2.34 -16.04 -10.76
N LEU A 23 -3.24 -16.05 -9.78
CA LEU A 23 -3.32 -14.94 -8.82
C LEU A 23 -2.04 -14.84 -8.02
N ASP A 24 -1.48 -13.65 -7.95
CA ASP A 24 -0.29 -13.39 -7.15
C ASP A 24 -0.35 -11.97 -6.59
N ILE A 25 0.43 -11.74 -5.53
CA ILE A 25 0.55 -10.42 -4.91
C ILE A 25 1.58 -9.63 -5.72
N GLN A 26 1.14 -8.56 -6.37
CA GLN A 26 2.01 -7.67 -7.11
C GLN A 26 2.90 -6.86 -6.18
N GLY A 27 2.33 -6.39 -5.08
CA GLY A 27 3.06 -5.61 -4.11
C GLY A 27 2.18 -5.24 -2.93
N VAL A 28 2.80 -4.71 -1.90
CA VAL A 28 2.13 -4.27 -0.67
C VAL A 28 2.56 -2.84 -0.39
N VAL A 29 1.60 -1.95 -0.21
CA VAL A 29 1.86 -0.57 0.19
C VAL A 29 1.34 -0.34 1.60
N LEU A 30 2.15 0.30 2.44
CA LEU A 30 1.78 0.65 3.79
C LEU A 30 1.07 2.01 3.77
N THR A 31 -0.15 2.05 4.30
CA THR A 31 -0.95 3.26 4.36
C THR A 31 -1.15 3.72 5.80
N MET A 32 -1.69 4.92 5.97
CA MET A 32 -1.94 5.48 7.29
C MET A 32 -0.67 5.58 8.14
N TYR A 33 0.48 5.75 7.48
CA TYR A 33 1.76 5.83 8.16
C TYR A 33 1.86 7.16 8.92
N ASP A 34 2.18 7.09 10.20
CA ASP A 34 2.32 8.25 11.07
C ASP A 34 3.73 8.24 11.70
N ARG A 35 4.57 9.18 11.26
CA ARG A 35 5.96 9.29 11.74
C ARG A 35 6.07 9.53 13.24
N ARG A 36 5.04 10.11 13.83
CA ARG A 36 5.03 10.43 15.26
C ARG A 36 4.72 9.20 16.12
N ASN A 37 4.35 8.09 15.49
CA ASN A 37 3.94 6.88 16.16
C ASN A 37 4.94 5.76 15.90
N ASN A 38 5.68 5.36 16.93
CA ASN A 38 6.66 4.27 16.83
C ASN A 38 6.04 2.96 16.36
N LEU A 39 4.74 2.76 16.62
CA LEU A 39 4.04 1.56 16.17
C LEU A 39 4.02 1.46 14.65
N SER A 40 3.91 2.59 13.94
CA SER A 40 3.97 2.58 12.48
C SER A 40 5.31 2.03 11.98
N ASP A 41 6.42 2.46 12.58
CA ASP A 41 7.74 1.96 12.22
C ASP A 41 7.89 0.47 12.53
N GLN A 42 7.38 0.02 13.68
CA GLN A 42 7.44 -1.39 14.06
C GLN A 42 6.66 -2.26 13.07
N VAL A 43 5.45 -1.84 12.71
CA VAL A 43 4.63 -2.57 11.74
C VAL A 43 5.33 -2.62 10.39
N ALA A 44 5.89 -1.49 9.95
CA ALA A 44 6.62 -1.43 8.68
C ALA A 44 7.79 -2.42 8.67
N ASP A 45 8.59 -2.42 9.74
CA ASP A 45 9.74 -3.32 9.84
C ASP A 45 9.32 -4.79 9.82
N GLU A 46 8.25 -5.14 10.54
CA GLU A 46 7.74 -6.51 10.60
C GLU A 46 7.18 -6.97 9.25
N VAL A 47 6.43 -6.12 8.58
CA VAL A 47 5.88 -6.46 7.26
C VAL A 47 7.01 -6.62 6.24
N ARG A 48 8.01 -5.75 6.27
CA ARG A 48 9.16 -5.85 5.37
C ARG A 48 10.00 -7.10 5.65
N ALA A 49 10.10 -7.51 6.91
CA ALA A 49 10.81 -8.72 7.27
C ALA A 49 10.13 -9.97 6.69
N VAL A 50 8.79 -9.98 6.62
CA VAL A 50 8.02 -11.12 6.13
C VAL A 50 7.91 -11.12 4.61
N LEU A 51 7.58 -9.97 4.02
CA LEU A 51 7.24 -9.87 2.59
C LEU A 51 8.38 -9.32 1.73
N GLY A 52 9.40 -8.77 2.36
CA GLY A 52 10.63 -8.36 1.67
C GLY A 52 10.40 -7.37 0.54
N ALA A 53 10.93 -7.70 -0.62
CA ALA A 53 10.91 -6.81 -1.79
C ALA A 53 9.50 -6.55 -2.34
N LYS A 54 8.49 -7.32 -1.95
CA LYS A 54 7.11 -7.06 -2.37
C LYS A 54 6.55 -5.78 -1.75
N VAL A 55 7.11 -5.34 -0.62
CA VAL A 55 6.66 -4.11 0.03
C VAL A 55 7.28 -2.92 -0.68
N TYR A 56 6.43 -1.97 -1.10
CA TYR A 56 6.92 -0.74 -1.75
C TYR A 56 7.72 0.09 -0.77
N ASN A 57 8.73 0.79 -1.28
CA ASN A 57 9.49 1.75 -0.49
C ASN A 57 8.63 2.97 -0.12
N THR A 58 7.75 3.36 -1.03
CA THR A 58 6.81 4.46 -0.78
C THR A 58 5.79 4.05 0.27
N VAL A 59 5.56 4.91 1.26
CA VAL A 59 4.48 4.76 2.23
C VAL A 59 3.49 5.89 2.03
N ILE A 60 2.20 5.62 2.31
CA ILE A 60 1.17 6.63 2.23
C ILE A 60 0.92 7.15 3.64
N PRO A 61 1.16 8.45 3.89
CA PRO A 61 1.00 8.98 5.23
C PRO A 61 -0.46 9.10 5.63
N ARG A 62 -0.69 9.10 6.94
CA ARG A 62 -1.97 9.52 7.48
C ARG A 62 -2.17 11.00 7.13
N ASN A 63 -3.23 11.31 6.38
CA ASN A 63 -3.46 12.66 5.87
C ASN A 63 -4.96 12.94 5.77
N VAL A 64 -5.39 14.00 6.43
CA VAL A 64 -6.83 14.35 6.51
C VAL A 64 -7.43 14.56 5.13
N ARG A 65 -6.69 15.14 4.19
CA ARG A 65 -7.18 15.37 2.83
C ARG A 65 -7.58 14.07 2.13
N LEU A 66 -6.83 12.99 2.38
CA LEU A 66 -7.19 11.67 1.82
C LEU A 66 -8.52 11.18 2.38
N SER A 67 -8.78 11.45 3.66
CA SER A 67 -10.04 11.08 4.30
C SER A 67 -11.21 11.91 3.81
N GLU A 68 -10.97 13.18 3.47
CA GLU A 68 -11.99 14.10 3.02
C GLU A 68 -12.43 13.88 1.57
N ALA A 69 -11.49 13.50 0.70
CA ALA A 69 -11.74 13.44 -0.73
C ALA A 69 -12.97 12.60 -1.12
N PRO A 70 -13.19 11.40 -0.55
CA PRO A 70 -14.38 10.62 -0.88
C PRO A 70 -15.69 11.32 -0.57
N SER A 71 -15.73 12.14 0.48
CA SER A 71 -16.93 12.90 0.85
C SER A 71 -17.34 13.91 -0.23
N PHE A 72 -16.39 14.34 -1.05
CA PHE A 72 -16.61 15.24 -2.18
C PHE A 72 -16.73 14.49 -3.51
N GLY A 73 -16.69 13.16 -3.46
CA GLY A 73 -16.76 12.34 -4.67
C GLY A 73 -15.59 12.54 -5.60
N LYS A 74 -14.42 12.87 -5.07
CA LYS A 74 -13.23 13.17 -5.88
C LYS A 74 -12.06 12.26 -5.53
N PRO A 75 -11.25 11.87 -6.52
CA PRO A 75 -9.93 11.31 -6.23
C PRO A 75 -9.08 12.35 -5.50
N ALA A 76 -8.15 11.87 -4.68
CA ALA A 76 -7.28 12.76 -3.90
C ALA A 76 -6.54 13.77 -4.79
N LEU A 77 -6.06 13.33 -5.96
CA LEU A 77 -5.32 14.20 -6.89
C LEU A 77 -6.15 15.35 -7.43
N LEU A 78 -7.47 15.17 -7.55
CA LEU A 78 -8.37 16.24 -7.99
C LEU A 78 -8.85 17.10 -6.82
N TYR A 79 -8.89 16.52 -5.62
CA TYR A 79 -9.32 17.23 -4.42
C TYR A 79 -8.22 18.17 -3.91
N ASP A 80 -6.99 17.63 -3.78
CA ASP A 80 -5.83 18.41 -3.32
C ASP A 80 -4.56 17.71 -3.81
N TYR A 81 -4.05 18.11 -4.99
CA TYR A 81 -2.89 17.46 -5.58
C TYR A 81 -1.57 17.77 -4.85
N ARG A 82 -1.55 18.82 -4.02
CA ARG A 82 -0.35 19.23 -3.29
C ARG A 82 -0.24 18.66 -1.89
N CYS A 83 -1.29 18.00 -1.40
CA CYS A 83 -1.21 17.44 -0.05
C CYS A 83 -0.24 16.27 0.00
N PRO A 84 0.34 15.99 1.19
CA PRO A 84 1.30 14.89 1.32
C PRO A 84 0.77 13.53 0.86
N GLY A 85 -0.53 13.27 1.05
CA GLY A 85 -1.15 12.04 0.58
C GLY A 85 -1.14 11.91 -0.92
N SER A 86 -1.52 12.97 -1.64
CA SER A 86 -1.51 12.97 -3.10
C SER A 86 -0.09 12.81 -3.65
N GLU A 87 0.87 13.51 -3.07
CA GLU A 87 2.26 13.38 -3.47
C GLU A 87 2.78 11.96 -3.27
N ALA A 88 2.39 11.32 -2.16
CA ALA A 88 2.79 9.95 -1.88
C ALA A 88 2.21 8.98 -2.91
N TYR A 89 0.95 9.15 -3.32
CA TYR A 89 0.35 8.31 -4.36
C TYR A 89 1.01 8.50 -5.71
N ILE A 90 1.46 9.70 -6.03
CA ILE A 90 2.25 9.95 -7.25
C ILE A 90 3.57 9.18 -7.19
N ARG A 91 4.25 9.23 -6.04
CA ARG A 91 5.49 8.45 -5.86
C ARG A 91 5.25 6.96 -5.96
N LEU A 92 4.13 6.49 -5.39
CA LEU A 92 3.75 5.08 -5.47
C LEU A 92 3.56 4.66 -6.93
N ALA A 93 2.84 5.47 -7.71
CA ALA A 93 2.63 5.19 -9.12
C ALA A 93 3.96 5.10 -9.88
N SER A 94 4.88 6.01 -9.59
CA SER A 94 6.21 5.99 -10.20
C SER A 94 6.99 4.73 -9.84
N GLU A 95 6.93 4.33 -8.58
CA GLU A 95 7.61 3.12 -8.10
C GLU A 95 6.99 1.87 -8.73
N LEU A 96 5.67 1.80 -8.82
CA LEU A 96 4.97 0.69 -9.47
C LEU A 96 5.40 0.55 -10.93
N LEU A 97 5.40 1.65 -11.67
CA LEU A 97 5.78 1.64 -13.07
C LEU A 97 7.25 1.23 -13.24
N GLN A 98 8.11 1.67 -12.36
CA GLN A 98 9.53 1.30 -12.39
C GLN A 98 9.70 -0.21 -12.15
N ARG A 99 8.99 -0.76 -11.18
CA ARG A 99 9.03 -2.20 -10.89
C ARG A 99 8.52 -3.02 -12.07
N GLU A 100 7.46 -2.57 -12.73
CA GLU A 100 6.91 -3.26 -13.89
C GLU A 100 7.90 -3.27 -15.05
N ARG A 101 8.62 -2.19 -15.28
CA ARG A 101 9.68 -2.14 -16.30
C ARG A 101 10.81 -3.11 -15.98
N ASN A 102 11.19 -3.20 -14.71
CA ASN A 102 12.30 -4.07 -14.28
C ASN A 102 11.95 -5.55 -14.35
N ARG A 103 10.65 -5.90 -14.40
CA ARG A 103 10.21 -7.29 -14.54
C ARG A 103 10.35 -7.83 -15.95
N ARG A 104 10.52 -6.94 -16.92
CA ARG A 104 10.71 -7.31 -18.31
C ARG A 104 12.22 -7.45 -18.61
#